data_c16a98bd023ddeb3c96c3f1111c69932
#
_entry.id   c16a98bd023ddeb3c96c3f1111c69932
#
_cell.length_a   1.000
_cell.length_b   1.000
_cell.length_c   1.000
_cell.angle_alpha   90.00
_cell.angle_beta   90.00
_cell.angle_gamma   90.00
#
_symmetry.space_group_name_H-M   'P 1'
#
loop_
_entity.id
_entity.type
_entity.pdbx_description
1 polymer ?
#
loop_
_entity_poly.entity_id
_entity_poly.type
_entity_poly.pdbx_seq_one_letter_code
_entity_poly.pdbx_strand_id
1 'polypeptide(L)'
;MLQATIRQHYYKQTTMKMTYISIGIVLAGLVFYLASCGNKSTANDKQLTANQDTTKTKVHQTKENSFEGLRNMAFTATPEQLGLSLPLDKTIVYGIIMDWKMGGATASTIAYHTGDASLYLSSGGGVIGGGQHQNVNNAAKQFVDLAQTFLEKTTNTETTPLPLTDEVKFYLLTNKGIRVGQEQVKNLENNSSQWLKLFKEGNNVLTELRKTIEK
;
A
#
# COMPACT_ATOMS: atom_id res chain seq x y z
N MET A 1 32.28 -0.69 -38.65
CA MET A 1 31.19 0.00 -37.92
C MET A 1 30.13 -0.93 -37.32
N LEU A 2 29.95 -2.15 -37.80
CA LEU A 2 28.88 -3.06 -37.30
C LEU A 2 29.15 -3.71 -35.93
N GLN A 3 30.42 -3.85 -35.52
CA GLN A 3 30.79 -4.51 -34.26
C GLN A 3 30.60 -3.64 -32.99
N ALA A 4 30.55 -2.33 -33.11
CA ALA A 4 30.37 -1.42 -31.99
C ALA A 4 28.91 -1.38 -31.52
N THR A 5 27.95 -1.54 -32.44
CA THR A 5 26.51 -1.47 -32.15
C THR A 5 26.01 -2.73 -31.39
N ILE A 6 26.59 -3.91 -31.69
CA ILE A 6 26.24 -5.17 -31.05
C ILE A 6 26.73 -5.19 -29.59
N ARG A 7 27.89 -4.58 -29.31
CA ARG A 7 28.45 -4.52 -27.93
C ARG A 7 27.65 -3.62 -27.02
N GLN A 8 27.08 -2.54 -27.52
CA GLN A 8 26.22 -1.62 -26.75
C GLN A 8 24.86 -2.25 -26.40
N HIS A 9 24.32 -3.09 -27.27
CA HIS A 9 23.05 -3.76 -27.02
C HIS A 9 23.17 -4.86 -25.96
N TYR A 10 24.31 -5.55 -25.91
CA TYR A 10 24.57 -6.60 -24.92
C TYR A 10 24.80 -6.03 -23.50
N TYR A 11 25.44 -4.87 -23.40
CA TYR A 11 25.70 -4.20 -22.12
C TYR A 11 24.42 -3.62 -21.49
N LYS A 12 23.47 -3.20 -22.30
CA LYS A 12 22.20 -2.63 -21.84
C LYS A 12 21.23 -3.70 -21.33
N GLN A 13 21.34 -4.92 -21.82
CA GLN A 13 20.52 -6.05 -21.34
C GLN A 13 21.02 -6.66 -20.03
N THR A 14 22.32 -6.63 -19.77
CA THR A 14 22.93 -7.19 -18.55
C THR A 14 22.72 -6.31 -17.33
N THR A 15 22.70 -4.99 -17.50
CA THR A 15 22.45 -4.05 -16.39
C THR A 15 20.99 -4.03 -15.91
N MET A 16 20.03 -4.34 -16.81
CA MET A 16 18.61 -4.44 -16.40
C MET A 16 18.28 -5.71 -15.61
N LYS A 17 19.02 -6.80 -15.78
CA LYS A 17 18.78 -8.05 -15.03
C LYS A 17 19.30 -8.02 -13.59
N MET A 18 20.25 -7.15 -13.24
CA MET A 18 20.80 -7.05 -11.91
C MET A 18 19.96 -6.22 -10.92
N THR A 19 19.10 -5.34 -11.43
CA THR A 19 18.28 -4.45 -10.57
C THR A 19 17.06 -5.16 -9.96
N TYR A 20 16.63 -6.29 -10.48
CA TYR A 20 15.44 -7.01 -10.00
C TYR A 20 15.71 -8.04 -8.92
N ILE A 21 16.97 -8.47 -8.72
CA ILE A 21 17.35 -9.46 -7.70
C ILE A 21 17.39 -8.83 -6.30
N SER A 22 17.62 -7.52 -6.20
CA SER A 22 17.70 -6.82 -4.91
C SER A 22 16.35 -6.50 -4.25
N ILE A 23 15.24 -6.53 -4.99
CA ILE A 23 13.90 -6.22 -4.45
C ILE A 23 13.28 -7.43 -3.74
N GLY A 24 13.62 -8.65 -4.16
CA GLY A 24 13.07 -9.88 -3.57
C GLY A 24 13.67 -10.26 -2.20
N ILE A 25 14.89 -9.84 -1.91
CA ILE A 25 15.62 -10.28 -0.69
C ILE A 25 15.26 -9.45 0.55
N VAL A 26 14.80 -8.19 0.36
CA VAL A 26 14.44 -7.30 1.48
C VAL A 26 13.11 -7.70 2.14
N LEU A 27 12.22 -8.39 1.43
CA LEU A 27 10.91 -8.80 1.95
C LEU A 27 10.96 -10.04 2.86
N ALA A 28 11.99 -10.87 2.80
CA ALA A 28 12.12 -12.08 3.62
C ALA A 28 12.66 -11.82 5.04
N GLY A 29 13.27 -10.67 5.27
CA GLY A 29 13.95 -10.36 6.55
C GLY A 29 13.04 -9.86 7.68
N LEU A 30 11.82 -9.45 7.40
CA LEU A 30 10.97 -8.73 8.38
C LEU A 30 10.10 -9.66 9.26
N VAL A 31 10.06 -10.96 8.99
CA VAL A 31 9.21 -11.90 9.76
C VAL A 31 9.84 -12.40 11.05
N PHE A 32 11.17 -12.21 11.25
CA PHE A 32 11.92 -12.86 12.35
C PHE A 32 12.26 -12.00 13.57
N TYR A 33 11.85 -10.73 13.66
CA TYR A 33 12.34 -9.83 14.72
C TYR A 33 11.40 -9.56 15.90
N LEU A 34 10.27 -10.26 16.04
CA LEU A 34 9.31 -10.03 17.14
C LEU A 34 9.24 -11.16 18.18
N ALA A 35 10.21 -12.07 18.22
CA ALA A 35 10.24 -13.15 19.20
C ALA A 35 11.55 -13.17 19.98
N SER A 36 11.87 -12.15 20.79
CA SER A 36 12.82 -12.28 21.89
C SER A 36 12.77 -11.09 22.85
N CYS A 37 11.93 -11.18 23.85
CA CYS A 37 12.16 -10.57 25.16
C CYS A 37 11.71 -11.56 26.24
N GLY A 38 12.59 -12.48 26.57
CA GLY A 38 12.47 -13.32 27.73
C GLY A 38 13.01 -12.59 28.96
N ASN A 39 12.14 -12.29 29.92
CA ASN A 39 12.52 -11.71 31.20
C ASN A 39 12.80 -12.80 32.21
N LYS A 40 14.04 -12.86 32.71
CA LYS A 40 14.41 -13.66 33.90
C LYS A 40 14.20 -12.79 35.12
N SER A 41 13.32 -13.20 36.02
CA SER A 41 13.26 -12.65 37.37
C SER A 41 13.56 -13.72 38.40
N THR A 42 14.51 -13.39 39.24
CA THR A 42 14.96 -14.13 40.44
C THR A 42 14.00 -13.87 41.59
N ALA A 43 13.70 -14.92 42.34
CA ALA A 43 12.82 -14.92 43.51
C ALA A 43 13.42 -14.17 44.72
N ASN A 44 12.57 -13.50 45.49
CA ASN A 44 12.57 -13.62 46.97
C ASN A 44 11.26 -13.14 47.59
N ASP A 45 10.84 -13.90 48.60
CA ASP A 45 9.64 -13.82 49.38
C ASP A 45 9.32 -12.48 50.06
N LYS A 46 8.04 -12.09 50.08
CA LYS A 46 7.24 -11.95 51.32
C LYS A 46 5.77 -11.66 51.00
N GLN A 47 4.96 -12.43 51.67
CA GLN A 47 3.50 -12.50 51.73
C GLN A 47 2.87 -11.19 52.23
N LEU A 48 1.84 -10.69 51.54
CA LEU A 48 0.70 -9.97 52.10
C LEU A 48 -0.46 -9.97 51.08
N THR A 49 -1.56 -10.52 51.55
CA THR A 49 -2.86 -10.68 50.92
C THR A 49 -3.47 -9.35 50.47
N ALA A 50 -3.79 -9.20 49.20
CA ALA A 50 -4.92 -8.39 48.76
C ALA A 50 -5.34 -8.87 47.36
N ASN A 51 -6.59 -9.28 47.23
CA ASN A 51 -7.26 -9.63 46.00
C ASN A 51 -7.13 -8.49 44.99
N GLN A 52 -6.41 -8.71 43.89
CA GLN A 52 -6.55 -7.92 42.68
C GLN A 52 -6.75 -8.88 41.52
N ASP A 53 -7.97 -8.89 41.07
CA ASP A 53 -8.47 -9.48 39.84
C ASP A 53 -7.64 -8.91 38.66
N THR A 54 -6.60 -9.64 38.21
CA THR A 54 -5.85 -9.31 37.02
C THR A 54 -6.64 -9.73 35.80
N THR A 55 -7.64 -8.92 35.49
CA THR A 55 -8.26 -8.91 34.15
C THR A 55 -7.18 -8.56 33.14
N LYS A 56 -6.68 -9.58 32.46
CA LYS A 56 -5.88 -9.38 31.22
C LYS A 56 -6.76 -8.56 30.27
N THR A 57 -6.53 -7.27 30.21
CA THR A 57 -7.13 -6.39 29.22
C THR A 57 -6.61 -6.85 27.87
N LYS A 58 -7.36 -7.74 27.21
CA LYS A 58 -7.29 -7.90 25.76
C LYS A 58 -7.57 -6.49 25.21
N VAL A 59 -6.57 -5.84 24.66
CA VAL A 59 -6.79 -4.62 23.87
C VAL A 59 -7.77 -5.02 22.77
N HIS A 60 -9.04 -4.69 22.98
CA HIS A 60 -10.07 -4.76 21.95
C HIS A 60 -9.66 -3.70 20.93
N GLN A 61 -9.00 -4.11 19.84
CA GLN A 61 -8.94 -3.26 18.66
C GLN A 61 -10.39 -2.96 18.31
N THR A 62 -10.79 -1.70 18.48
CA THR A 62 -12.12 -1.27 18.05
C THR A 62 -12.24 -1.58 16.57
N LYS A 63 -13.41 -2.02 16.12
CA LYS A 63 -13.70 -2.41 14.73
C LYS A 63 -13.26 -1.32 13.71
N GLU A 64 -13.22 -0.06 14.14
CA GLU A 64 -12.77 1.10 13.37
C GLU A 64 -11.25 1.11 13.09
N ASN A 65 -10.42 0.58 13.99
CA ASN A 65 -8.96 0.51 13.81
C ASN A 65 -8.50 -0.84 13.24
N SER A 66 -9.42 -1.69 12.81
CA SER A 66 -9.09 -2.90 12.05
C SER A 66 -8.69 -2.54 10.62
N PHE A 67 -7.96 -3.41 9.94
CA PHE A 67 -7.64 -3.26 8.52
C PHE A 67 -8.88 -2.92 7.68
N GLU A 68 -9.97 -3.66 7.89
CA GLU A 68 -11.22 -3.45 7.17
C GLU A 68 -11.86 -2.10 7.48
N GLY A 69 -11.85 -1.69 8.77
CA GLY A 69 -12.37 -0.39 9.20
C GLY A 69 -11.61 0.76 8.55
N LEU A 70 -10.27 0.76 8.64
CA LEU A 70 -9.41 1.79 8.04
C LEU A 70 -9.55 1.83 6.51
N ARG A 71 -9.59 0.65 5.86
CA ARG A 71 -9.80 0.55 4.42
C ARG A 71 -11.16 1.12 4.01
N ASN A 72 -12.23 0.77 4.72
CA ASN A 72 -13.58 1.30 4.46
C ASN A 72 -13.63 2.82 4.63
N MET A 73 -12.99 3.37 5.66
CA MET A 73 -12.88 4.83 5.83
C MET A 73 -12.20 5.48 4.63
N ALA A 74 -11.15 4.87 4.07
CA ALA A 74 -10.49 5.42 2.88
C ALA A 74 -11.42 5.47 1.66
N PHE A 75 -12.35 4.53 1.51
CA PHE A 75 -13.36 4.57 0.43
C PHE A 75 -14.46 5.61 0.64
N THR A 76 -14.70 6.03 1.86
CA THR A 76 -15.75 7.01 2.20
C THR A 76 -15.25 8.45 2.22
N ALA A 77 -13.94 8.68 2.06
CA ALA A 77 -13.40 10.03 1.96
C ALA A 77 -13.98 10.75 0.73
N THR A 78 -14.55 11.94 0.93
CA THR A 78 -15.14 12.73 -0.15
C THR A 78 -14.21 13.87 -0.57
N PRO A 79 -14.35 14.41 -1.79
CA PRO A 79 -13.58 15.58 -2.22
C PRO A 79 -13.71 16.75 -1.25
N GLU A 80 -14.92 17.01 -0.73
CA GLU A 80 -15.18 18.11 0.21
C GLU A 80 -14.45 17.93 1.53
N GLN A 81 -14.43 16.71 2.07
CA GLN A 81 -13.67 16.38 3.29
C GLN A 81 -12.17 16.55 3.09
N LEU A 82 -11.69 16.37 1.85
CA LEU A 82 -10.29 16.58 1.46
C LEU A 82 -9.99 18.04 1.08
N GLY A 83 -10.97 18.94 1.17
CA GLY A 83 -10.82 20.35 0.78
C GLY A 83 -10.67 20.56 -0.73
N LEU A 84 -11.18 19.62 -1.55
CA LEU A 84 -11.08 19.67 -3.01
C LEU A 84 -12.40 20.18 -3.61
N SER A 85 -12.30 21.14 -4.54
CA SER A 85 -13.42 21.57 -5.37
C SER A 85 -13.23 21.02 -6.78
N LEU A 86 -14.08 20.07 -7.18
CA LEU A 86 -13.96 19.35 -8.45
C LEU A 86 -15.04 19.81 -9.45
N PRO A 87 -14.70 19.91 -10.76
CA PRO A 87 -15.67 20.25 -11.79
C PRO A 87 -16.72 19.15 -11.95
N LEU A 88 -17.98 19.56 -12.21
CA LEU A 88 -19.09 18.62 -12.37
C LEU A 88 -19.21 18.03 -13.79
N ASP A 89 -18.66 18.71 -14.78
CA ASP A 89 -18.74 18.34 -16.20
C ASP A 89 -17.76 17.22 -16.58
N LYS A 90 -16.73 17.01 -15.78
CA LYS A 90 -15.67 15.99 -16.03
C LYS A 90 -15.60 14.96 -14.92
N THR A 91 -15.15 13.77 -15.26
CA THR A 91 -14.81 12.75 -14.27
C THR A 91 -13.36 12.95 -13.83
N ILE A 92 -13.17 13.28 -12.55
CA ILE A 92 -11.87 13.56 -11.96
C ILE A 92 -11.55 12.51 -10.89
N VAL A 93 -10.39 11.90 -11.01
CA VAL A 93 -9.84 11.02 -9.97
C VAL A 93 -9.24 11.90 -8.87
N TYR A 94 -9.77 11.82 -7.66
CA TYR A 94 -9.26 12.54 -6.49
C TYR A 94 -8.52 11.64 -5.50
N GLY A 95 -8.63 10.32 -5.68
CA GLY A 95 -7.94 9.34 -4.87
C GLY A 95 -7.82 8.00 -5.59
N ILE A 96 -6.90 7.19 -5.13
CA ILE A 96 -6.70 5.82 -5.60
C ILE A 96 -6.35 4.91 -4.42
N ILE A 97 -6.93 3.70 -4.44
CA ILE A 97 -6.62 2.63 -3.51
C ILE A 97 -6.11 1.45 -4.34
N MET A 98 -4.88 1.03 -4.09
CA MET A 98 -4.29 -0.17 -4.66
C MET A 98 -4.27 -1.26 -3.60
N ASP A 99 -5.09 -2.28 -3.81
CA ASP A 99 -5.09 -3.48 -3.00
C ASP A 99 -4.26 -4.56 -3.68
N TRP A 100 -3.22 -5.00 -3.03
CA TRP A 100 -2.33 -6.04 -3.54
C TRP A 100 -2.31 -7.24 -2.61
N LYS A 101 -2.74 -8.41 -3.11
CA LYS A 101 -2.69 -9.68 -2.39
C LYS A 101 -1.29 -10.27 -2.50
N MET A 102 -0.55 -10.27 -1.39
CA MET A 102 0.81 -10.79 -1.27
C MET A 102 0.81 -12.00 -0.33
N GLY A 103 0.88 -13.21 -0.89
CA GLY A 103 0.83 -14.43 -0.09
C GLY A 103 -0.43 -14.49 0.78
N GLY A 104 -0.28 -14.59 2.10
CA GLY A 104 -1.40 -14.67 3.06
C GLY A 104 -2.05 -13.34 3.42
N ALA A 105 -1.45 -12.18 3.06
CA ALA A 105 -1.91 -10.86 3.47
C ALA A 105 -2.25 -9.96 2.28
N THR A 106 -3.03 -8.90 2.53
CA THR A 106 -3.29 -7.83 1.58
C THR A 106 -2.67 -6.53 2.08
N ALA A 107 -1.96 -5.83 1.21
CA ALA A 107 -1.54 -4.46 1.40
C ALA A 107 -2.50 -3.53 0.66
N SER A 108 -3.08 -2.56 1.36
CA SER A 108 -3.86 -1.46 0.78
C SER A 108 -3.03 -0.19 0.83
N THR A 109 -2.61 0.29 -0.34
CA THR A 109 -1.93 1.58 -0.50
C THR A 109 -2.94 2.62 -0.95
N ILE A 110 -3.13 3.65 -0.15
CA ILE A 110 -4.10 4.72 -0.37
C ILE A 110 -3.34 6.00 -0.73
N ALA A 111 -3.81 6.74 -1.72
CA ALA A 111 -3.31 8.07 -2.04
C ALA A 111 -4.45 8.99 -2.47
N TYR A 112 -4.34 10.27 -2.08
CA TYR A 112 -5.28 11.32 -2.46
C TYR A 112 -4.58 12.45 -3.20
N HIS A 113 -5.33 13.21 -3.98
CA HIS A 113 -4.82 14.35 -4.75
C HIS A 113 -4.22 15.47 -3.86
N THR A 114 -4.60 15.52 -2.58
CA THR A 114 -3.96 16.39 -1.57
C THR A 114 -2.50 16.05 -1.30
N GLY A 115 -2.07 14.85 -1.67
CA GLY A 115 -0.76 14.29 -1.34
C GLY A 115 -0.77 13.46 -0.06
N ASP A 116 -1.93 13.30 0.57
CA ASP A 116 -2.08 12.38 1.70
C ASP A 116 -2.04 10.94 1.21
N ALA A 117 -1.36 10.08 2.00
CA ALA A 117 -1.27 8.66 1.71
C ALA A 117 -1.21 7.82 2.99
N SER A 118 -1.66 6.58 2.88
CA SER A 118 -1.64 5.60 3.96
C SER A 118 -1.36 4.20 3.41
N LEU A 119 -0.82 3.34 4.26
CA LEU A 119 -0.61 1.92 3.99
C LEU A 119 -1.28 1.12 5.12
N TYR A 120 -2.16 0.19 4.77
CA TYR A 120 -2.79 -0.73 5.72
C TYR A 120 -2.44 -2.17 5.33
N LEU A 121 -2.09 -2.98 6.32
CA LEU A 121 -1.75 -4.40 6.13
C LEU A 121 -2.80 -5.27 6.81
N SER A 122 -3.38 -6.23 6.09
CA SER A 122 -4.38 -7.16 6.68
C SER A 122 -3.77 -8.11 7.72
N SER A 123 -2.44 -8.24 7.75
CA SER A 123 -1.69 -8.92 8.81
C SER A 123 -1.54 -8.10 10.09
N GLY A 124 -1.99 -6.85 10.07
CA GLY A 124 -1.82 -5.86 11.12
C GLY A 124 -0.71 -4.85 10.83
N GLY A 125 -0.86 -3.65 11.39
CA GLY A 125 0.06 -2.54 11.20
C GLY A 125 -0.16 -1.75 9.91
N GLY A 126 0.71 -0.77 9.69
CA GLY A 126 0.65 0.14 8.55
C GLY A 126 1.18 1.53 8.89
N VAL A 127 0.93 2.47 7.99
CA VAL A 127 1.25 3.89 8.14
C VAL A 127 -0.01 4.69 7.83
N ILE A 128 -0.38 5.61 8.71
CA ILE A 128 -1.56 6.47 8.54
C ILE A 128 -1.10 7.92 8.40
N GLY A 129 -1.59 8.63 7.37
CA GLY A 129 -1.40 10.07 7.22
C GLY A 129 0.05 10.45 6.91
N GLY A 130 0.70 9.79 5.97
CA GLY A 130 2.09 10.07 5.58
C GLY A 130 2.31 11.37 4.79
N GLY A 131 1.25 12.10 4.42
CA GLY A 131 1.29 13.25 3.51
C GLY A 131 2.12 14.45 3.98
N GLN A 132 2.44 14.53 5.28
CA GLN A 132 3.36 15.55 5.83
C GLN A 132 4.83 15.33 5.42
N HIS A 133 5.20 14.13 4.98
CA HIS A 133 6.53 13.83 4.44
C HIS A 133 6.55 14.17 2.95
N GLN A 134 7.45 15.10 2.55
CA GLN A 134 7.48 15.63 1.17
C GLN A 134 7.58 14.54 0.10
N ASN A 135 8.39 13.50 0.33
CA ASN A 135 8.54 12.40 -0.62
C ASN A 135 7.24 11.60 -0.78
N VAL A 136 6.54 11.32 0.34
CA VAL A 136 5.24 10.64 0.32
C VAL A 136 4.21 11.50 -0.41
N ASN A 137 4.15 12.81 -0.09
CA ASN A 137 3.22 13.75 -0.71
C ASN A 137 3.39 13.80 -2.24
N ASN A 138 4.64 13.91 -2.70
CA ASN A 138 4.95 13.92 -4.13
C ASN A 138 4.57 12.60 -4.80
N ALA A 139 4.92 11.46 -4.21
CA ALA A 139 4.58 10.15 -4.74
C ALA A 139 3.06 9.93 -4.80
N ALA A 140 2.32 10.34 -3.77
CA ALA A 140 0.86 10.24 -3.73
C ALA A 140 0.21 11.03 -4.86
N LYS A 141 0.61 12.29 -5.08
CA LYS A 141 0.11 13.13 -6.17
C LYS A 141 0.38 12.51 -7.54
N GLN A 142 1.62 12.05 -7.77
CA GLN A 142 2.00 11.39 -9.01
C GLN A 142 1.16 10.14 -9.28
N PHE A 143 0.86 9.35 -8.25
CA PHE A 143 0.04 8.15 -8.36
C PHE A 143 -1.39 8.49 -8.74
N VAL A 144 -2.01 9.50 -8.10
CA VAL A 144 -3.37 9.95 -8.41
C VAL A 144 -3.44 10.57 -9.82
N ASP A 145 -2.49 11.43 -10.18
CA ASP A 145 -2.42 12.05 -11.51
C ASP A 145 -2.29 10.98 -12.61
N LEU A 146 -1.46 9.96 -12.37
CA LEU A 146 -1.33 8.84 -13.29
C LEU A 146 -2.63 8.05 -13.39
N ALA A 147 -3.33 7.81 -12.26
CA ALA A 147 -4.58 7.07 -12.23
C ALA A 147 -5.68 7.72 -13.11
N GLN A 148 -5.68 9.07 -13.25
CA GLN A 148 -6.58 9.79 -14.16
C GLN A 148 -6.46 9.27 -15.60
N THR A 149 -5.27 8.86 -16.04
CA THR A 149 -5.04 8.36 -17.42
C THR A 149 -5.54 6.92 -17.61
N PHE A 150 -5.98 6.26 -16.54
CA PHE A 150 -6.50 4.88 -16.57
C PHE A 150 -8.03 4.80 -16.50
N LEU A 151 -8.74 5.92 -16.44
CA LEU A 151 -10.21 5.92 -16.33
C LEU A 151 -10.88 5.02 -17.37
N GLU A 152 -10.51 5.13 -18.64
CA GLU A 152 -11.09 4.35 -19.74
C GLU A 152 -10.80 2.85 -19.66
N LYS A 153 -9.83 2.45 -18.82
CA LYS A 153 -9.48 1.05 -18.58
C LYS A 153 -10.21 0.45 -17.38
N THR A 154 -11.03 1.24 -16.71
CA THR A 154 -11.77 0.86 -15.50
C THR A 154 -13.26 0.78 -15.75
N THR A 155 -13.98 0.04 -14.91
CA THR A 155 -15.44 -0.03 -14.89
C THR A 155 -15.99 0.56 -13.59
N ASN A 156 -17.24 1.04 -13.62
CA ASN A 156 -17.91 1.49 -12.40
C ASN A 156 -18.16 0.30 -11.46
N THR A 157 -18.08 0.54 -10.16
CA THR A 157 -18.39 -0.45 -9.15
C THR A 157 -19.08 0.18 -7.94
N GLU A 158 -20.02 -0.55 -7.36
CA GLU A 158 -20.67 -0.20 -6.09
C GLU A 158 -20.06 -0.97 -4.91
N THR A 159 -19.21 -1.96 -5.21
CA THR A 159 -18.58 -2.81 -4.20
C THR A 159 -17.07 -2.78 -4.33
N THR A 160 -16.40 -2.99 -3.21
CA THR A 160 -14.94 -2.93 -3.12
C THR A 160 -14.33 -4.21 -2.53
N PRO A 161 -14.61 -5.41 -3.13
CA PRO A 161 -14.08 -6.66 -2.61
C PRO A 161 -12.55 -6.69 -2.70
N LEU A 162 -11.91 -7.31 -1.71
CA LEU A 162 -10.45 -7.56 -1.74
C LEU A 162 -10.05 -8.37 -2.98
N PRO A 163 -8.80 -8.23 -3.44
CA PRO A 163 -8.29 -9.03 -4.55
C PRO A 163 -8.22 -10.51 -4.18
N LEU A 164 -8.38 -11.36 -5.18
CA LEU A 164 -8.12 -12.79 -5.08
C LEU A 164 -6.60 -13.05 -4.95
N THR A 165 -6.22 -14.31 -4.76
CA THR A 165 -4.80 -14.71 -4.74
C THR A 165 -4.12 -14.29 -6.05
N ASP A 166 -2.90 -13.75 -5.93
CA ASP A 166 -2.07 -13.30 -7.05
C ASP A 166 -2.73 -12.22 -7.94
N GLU A 167 -3.56 -11.37 -7.33
CA GLU A 167 -4.25 -10.27 -7.99
C GLU A 167 -3.93 -8.94 -7.34
N VAL A 168 -3.96 -7.88 -8.15
CA VAL A 168 -3.95 -6.47 -7.72
C VAL A 168 -5.23 -5.82 -8.21
N LYS A 169 -5.90 -5.04 -7.36
CA LYS A 169 -7.03 -4.18 -7.72
C LYS A 169 -6.68 -2.72 -7.53
N PHE A 170 -7.12 -1.91 -8.48
CA PHE A 170 -6.99 -0.46 -8.46
C PHE A 170 -8.39 0.15 -8.40
N TYR A 171 -8.71 0.78 -7.29
CA TYR A 171 -9.97 1.51 -7.11
C TYR A 171 -9.70 3.00 -7.27
N LEU A 172 -10.24 3.59 -8.31
CA LEU A 172 -10.15 5.02 -8.59
C LEU A 172 -11.36 5.72 -7.96
N LEU A 173 -11.13 6.59 -7.00
CA LEU A 173 -12.15 7.41 -6.35
C LEU A 173 -12.39 8.65 -7.21
N THR A 174 -13.59 8.79 -7.74
CA THR A 174 -13.92 9.91 -8.63
C THR A 174 -15.13 10.68 -8.12
N ASN A 175 -15.27 11.93 -8.55
CA ASN A 175 -16.46 12.75 -8.30
C ASN A 175 -17.76 12.17 -8.89
N LYS A 176 -17.69 11.06 -9.65
CA LYS A 176 -18.83 10.34 -10.24
C LYS A 176 -18.94 8.88 -9.78
N GLY A 177 -18.35 8.57 -8.63
CA GLY A 177 -18.37 7.23 -8.03
C GLY A 177 -17.04 6.50 -8.15
N ILE A 178 -17.03 5.25 -7.70
CA ILE A 178 -15.82 4.42 -7.67
C ILE A 178 -15.71 3.64 -8.97
N ARG A 179 -14.50 3.60 -9.51
CA ARG A 179 -14.16 2.78 -10.66
C ARG A 179 -13.10 1.76 -10.29
N VAL A 180 -13.13 0.58 -10.92
CA VAL A 180 -12.20 -0.52 -10.62
C VAL A 180 -11.53 -1.04 -11.88
N GLY A 181 -10.23 -1.31 -11.76
CA GLY A 181 -9.43 -2.11 -12.66
C GLY A 181 -8.68 -3.17 -11.87
N GLN A 182 -8.29 -4.25 -12.54
CA GLN A 182 -7.58 -5.35 -11.89
C GLN A 182 -6.56 -5.99 -12.81
N GLU A 183 -5.54 -6.63 -12.23
CA GLU A 183 -4.51 -7.33 -12.98
C GLU A 183 -3.96 -8.50 -12.18
N GLN A 184 -3.51 -9.53 -12.91
CA GLN A 184 -2.81 -10.66 -12.32
C GLN A 184 -1.33 -10.29 -12.08
N VAL A 185 -0.80 -10.64 -10.91
CA VAL A 185 0.60 -10.35 -10.53
C VAL A 185 1.60 -10.87 -11.57
N LYS A 186 1.37 -12.08 -12.11
CA LYS A 186 2.21 -12.66 -13.16
C LYS A 186 2.40 -11.78 -14.41
N ASN A 187 1.36 -11.02 -14.80
CA ASN A 187 1.43 -10.13 -15.96
C ASN A 187 2.24 -8.86 -15.64
N LEU A 188 2.18 -8.40 -14.37
CA LEU A 188 3.00 -7.30 -13.88
C LEU A 188 4.48 -7.70 -13.81
N GLU A 189 4.79 -8.90 -13.32
CA GLU A 189 6.15 -9.45 -13.24
C GLU A 189 6.79 -9.64 -14.62
N ASN A 190 6.02 -10.12 -15.59
CA ASN A 190 6.47 -10.33 -16.96
C ASN A 190 6.51 -9.04 -17.80
N ASN A 191 6.20 -7.89 -17.21
CA ASN A 191 6.12 -6.59 -17.88
C ASN A 191 5.15 -6.58 -19.09
N SER A 192 4.16 -7.47 -19.13
CA SER A 192 3.18 -7.57 -20.22
C SER A 192 1.89 -6.79 -19.95
N SER A 193 1.72 -6.28 -18.73
CA SER A 193 0.49 -5.60 -18.31
C SER A 193 0.45 -4.13 -18.69
N GLN A 194 -0.68 -3.68 -19.19
CA GLN A 194 -0.98 -2.25 -19.35
C GLN A 194 -1.05 -1.50 -18.01
N TRP A 195 -1.26 -2.22 -16.87
CA TRP A 195 -1.32 -1.67 -15.52
C TRP A 195 0.06 -1.50 -14.86
N LEU A 196 1.12 -1.97 -15.51
CA LEU A 196 2.47 -2.00 -14.92
C LEU A 196 2.93 -0.63 -14.43
N LYS A 197 2.66 0.43 -15.22
CA LYS A 197 3.07 1.80 -14.84
C LYS A 197 2.35 2.24 -13.57
N LEU A 198 1.03 2.02 -13.50
CA LEU A 198 0.23 2.38 -12.33
C LEU A 198 0.66 1.56 -11.09
N PHE A 199 0.91 0.26 -11.25
CA PHE A 199 1.42 -0.60 -10.19
C PHE A 199 2.77 -0.12 -9.64
N LYS A 200 3.69 0.30 -10.50
CA LYS A 200 4.99 0.85 -10.09
C LYS A 200 4.85 2.13 -9.27
N GLU A 201 3.95 3.03 -9.66
CA GLU A 201 3.70 4.25 -8.88
C GLU A 201 3.04 3.95 -7.52
N GLY A 202 2.09 3.02 -7.44
CA GLY A 202 1.55 2.56 -6.16
C GLY A 202 2.62 1.96 -5.24
N ASN A 203 3.55 1.18 -5.79
CA ASN A 203 4.69 0.66 -5.04
C ASN A 203 5.70 1.75 -4.62
N ASN A 204 5.82 2.83 -5.39
CA ASN A 204 6.62 3.99 -4.99
C ASN A 204 6.01 4.66 -3.74
N VAL A 205 4.69 4.89 -3.72
CA VAL A 205 3.98 5.41 -2.54
C VAL A 205 4.20 4.50 -1.33
N LEU A 206 4.00 3.19 -1.49
CA LEU A 206 4.23 2.19 -0.43
C LEU A 206 5.66 2.27 0.11
N THR A 207 6.64 2.39 -0.77
CA THR A 207 8.06 2.47 -0.39
C THR A 207 8.36 3.74 0.39
N GLU A 208 7.86 4.90 -0.06
CA GLU A 208 8.07 6.16 0.65
C GLU A 208 7.37 6.18 2.03
N LEU A 209 6.17 5.59 2.15
CA LEU A 209 5.49 5.41 3.43
C LEU A 209 6.32 4.55 4.40
N ARG A 210 6.87 3.43 3.94
CA ARG A 210 7.70 2.56 4.78
C ARG A 210 8.93 3.27 5.32
N LYS A 211 9.61 4.08 4.52
CA LYS A 211 10.78 4.87 4.96
C LYS A 211 10.47 5.85 6.10
N THR A 212 9.20 6.20 6.33
CA THR A 212 8.83 7.10 7.44
C THR A 212 8.88 6.43 8.81
N ILE A 213 8.81 5.10 8.87
CA ILE A 213 8.82 4.31 10.11
C ILE A 213 10.15 3.60 10.38
N GLU A 214 11.07 3.60 9.41
CA GLU A 214 12.39 2.96 9.51
C GLU A 214 13.49 3.89 10.09
N LYS A 215 13.11 5.02 10.70
CA LYS A 215 14.03 6.03 11.27
C LYS A 215 14.26 5.82 12.75
#